data_9f9d9e7c213aea80aa34b392cf2525de
#
_entry.id   9f9d9e7c213aea80aa34b392cf2525de
#
_cell.length_a   1.000
_cell.length_b   1.000
_cell.length_c   1.000
_cell.angle_alpha   90.00
_cell.angle_beta   90.00
_cell.angle_gamma   90.00
#
_symmetry.space_group_name_H-M   'P 1'
#
loop_
_entity.id
_entity.type
_entity.pdbx_description
1 polymer ?
#
loop_
_entity_poly.entity_id
_entity_poly.type
_entity_poly.pdbx_seq_one_letter_code
_entity_poly.pdbx_strand_id
1 'polypeptide(L)'
;MKCPYCNNPDTRVIDSRPAEDGSSIRRRRSCDVCGKRFTTYEKVETIPLTVIKKDNTREQYDRRKVENGVVRACYKRPVATADIQKVVDRIETKVFSLEEKEIPSSVIGEAVMDELKALDEVAYVRFASVYREFKDVDTFMEELKKILDK
;
A
#
# COMPACT_ATOMS: atom_id res chain seq x y z
N MET A 1 -31.37 3.59 0.30
CA MET A 1 -30.64 3.59 1.60
C MET A 1 -31.65 3.86 2.71
N LYS A 2 -31.60 3.07 3.77
CA LYS A 2 -32.51 3.16 4.92
C LYS A 2 -32.36 4.47 5.69
N CYS A 3 -33.48 5.08 6.08
CA CYS A 3 -33.44 6.30 6.89
C CYS A 3 -33.01 5.98 8.33
N PRO A 4 -31.99 6.69 8.90
CA PRO A 4 -31.50 6.42 10.24
C PRO A 4 -32.48 6.87 11.36
N TYR A 5 -33.52 7.63 11.01
CA TYR A 5 -34.45 8.20 11.99
C TYR A 5 -35.78 7.43 12.10
N CYS A 6 -36.33 6.95 10.96
CA CYS A 6 -37.63 6.27 10.93
C CYS A 6 -37.57 4.87 10.31
N ASN A 7 -36.37 4.42 9.92
CA ASN A 7 -36.14 3.11 9.29
C ASN A 7 -36.83 2.90 7.93
N ASN A 8 -37.43 3.93 7.32
CA ASN A 8 -37.95 3.82 5.97
C ASN A 8 -36.87 3.29 5.00
N PRO A 9 -37.12 2.26 4.17
CA PRO A 9 -36.11 1.64 3.31
C PRO A 9 -35.59 2.58 2.25
N ASP A 10 -36.39 3.58 1.83
CA ASP A 10 -36.02 4.47 0.73
C ASP A 10 -35.81 5.92 1.18
N THR A 11 -34.74 6.50 0.65
CA THR A 11 -34.41 7.92 0.81
C THR A 11 -33.85 8.45 -0.50
N ARG A 12 -34.18 9.68 -0.86
CA ARG A 12 -33.67 10.30 -2.08
C ARG A 12 -32.42 11.14 -1.83
N VAL A 13 -31.53 11.22 -2.81
CA VAL A 13 -30.38 12.13 -2.83
C VAL A 13 -30.85 13.50 -3.32
N ILE A 14 -30.61 14.55 -2.53
CA ILE A 14 -30.97 15.92 -2.85
C ILE A 14 -29.77 16.78 -3.27
N ASP A 15 -28.55 16.38 -2.91
CA ASP A 15 -27.30 17.04 -3.29
C ASP A 15 -26.15 16.02 -3.29
N SER A 16 -25.21 16.19 -4.20
CA SER A 16 -24.03 15.32 -4.36
C SER A 16 -22.83 16.17 -4.74
N ARG A 17 -21.77 16.12 -3.94
CA ARG A 17 -20.53 16.89 -4.16
C ARG A 17 -19.31 16.05 -3.84
N PRO A 18 -18.18 16.23 -4.54
CA PRO A 18 -16.90 15.68 -4.08
C PRO A 18 -16.60 16.15 -2.66
N ALA A 19 -16.05 15.29 -1.83
CA ALA A 19 -15.50 15.69 -0.53
C ALA A 19 -14.19 16.47 -0.74
N GLU A 20 -13.75 17.21 0.27
CA GLU A 20 -12.55 18.07 0.19
C GLU A 20 -11.28 17.27 -0.11
N ASP A 21 -11.23 16.02 0.28
CA ASP A 21 -10.12 15.08 0.04
C ASP A 21 -10.10 14.49 -1.39
N GLY A 22 -11.14 14.74 -2.19
CA GLY A 22 -11.31 14.20 -3.54
C GLY A 22 -11.49 12.66 -3.61
N SER A 23 -11.39 11.96 -2.48
CA SER A 23 -11.43 10.49 -2.42
C SER A 23 -12.82 9.93 -2.15
N SER A 24 -13.79 10.79 -1.86
CA SER A 24 -15.16 10.39 -1.51
C SER A 24 -16.19 11.36 -2.09
N ILE A 25 -17.42 10.88 -2.22
CA ILE A 25 -18.57 11.69 -2.61
C ILE A 25 -19.46 11.90 -1.40
N ARG A 26 -19.65 13.16 -1.04
CA ARG A 26 -20.59 13.56 0.00
C ARG A 26 -21.97 13.68 -0.60
N ARG A 27 -22.95 12.91 -0.09
CA ARG A 27 -24.34 12.97 -0.55
C ARG A 27 -25.26 13.42 0.58
N ARG A 28 -26.08 14.44 0.31
CA ARG A 28 -27.15 14.87 1.20
C ARG A 28 -28.43 14.15 0.80
N ARG A 29 -29.07 13.49 1.75
CA ARG A 29 -30.27 12.70 1.55
C ARG A 29 -31.45 13.28 2.31
N SER A 30 -32.66 13.04 1.83
CA SER A 30 -33.92 13.36 2.48
C SER A 30 -34.80 12.11 2.54
N CYS A 31 -35.46 11.92 3.65
CA CYS A 31 -36.50 10.91 3.80
C CYS A 31 -37.86 11.51 3.52
N ASP A 32 -38.63 10.91 2.59
CA ASP A 32 -39.93 11.44 2.20
C ASP A 32 -41.01 11.10 3.23
N VAL A 33 -40.78 10.15 4.13
CA VAL A 33 -41.72 9.75 5.20
C VAL A 33 -41.60 10.65 6.43
N CYS A 34 -40.39 10.87 6.96
CA CYS A 34 -40.21 11.68 8.18
C CYS A 34 -39.65 13.11 7.90
N GLY A 35 -39.38 13.46 6.64
CA GLY A 35 -38.88 14.77 6.25
C GLY A 35 -37.45 15.09 6.68
N LYS A 36 -36.82 14.25 7.50
CA LYS A 36 -35.48 14.50 8.02
C LYS A 36 -34.41 14.32 6.93
N ARG A 37 -33.37 15.15 7.07
CA ARG A 37 -32.21 15.15 6.18
C ARG A 37 -30.99 14.60 6.91
N PHE A 38 -30.14 13.85 6.18
CA PHE A 38 -28.88 13.32 6.69
C PHE A 38 -27.82 13.28 5.58
N THR A 39 -26.58 13.16 5.97
CA THR A 39 -25.45 13.12 5.05
C THR A 39 -24.84 11.73 5.06
N THR A 40 -24.46 11.25 3.88
CA THR A 40 -23.73 10.01 3.68
C THR A 40 -22.48 10.27 2.86
N TYR A 41 -21.47 9.43 3.02
CA TYR A 41 -20.28 9.43 2.21
C TYR A 41 -20.19 8.11 1.44
N GLU A 42 -19.97 8.23 0.14
CA GLU A 42 -19.64 7.12 -0.72
C GLU A 42 -18.13 7.09 -0.87
N LYS A 43 -17.51 5.99 -0.49
CA LYS A 43 -16.06 5.78 -0.58
C LYS A 43 -15.80 4.51 -1.37
N VAL A 44 -14.67 4.48 -2.08
CA VAL A 44 -14.20 3.23 -2.69
C VAL A 44 -13.90 2.24 -1.56
N GLU A 45 -14.44 1.04 -1.66
CA GLU A 45 -14.14 -0.03 -0.72
C GLU A 45 -12.69 -0.47 -0.93
N THR A 46 -11.88 -0.29 0.09
CA THR A 46 -10.52 -0.84 0.10
C THR A 46 -10.56 -2.25 0.65
N ILE A 47 -10.31 -3.22 -0.20
CA ILE A 47 -10.17 -4.62 0.24
C ILE A 47 -8.86 -4.69 1.04
N PRO A 48 -8.91 -5.08 2.33
CA PRO A 48 -7.69 -5.22 3.12
C PRO A 48 -6.82 -6.33 2.53
N LEU A 49 -5.58 -5.99 2.18
CA LEU A 49 -4.60 -6.94 1.70
C LEU A 49 -3.96 -7.66 2.87
N THR A 50 -3.98 -8.99 2.84
CA THR A 50 -3.32 -9.85 3.83
C THR A 50 -1.96 -10.29 3.31
N VAL A 51 -0.94 -10.22 4.16
CA VAL A 51 0.41 -10.67 3.86
C VAL A 51 0.68 -11.99 4.57
N ILE A 52 1.07 -13.00 3.80
CA ILE A 52 1.49 -14.32 4.31
C ILE A 52 3.00 -14.27 4.53
N LYS A 53 3.43 -14.43 5.78
CA LYS A 53 4.85 -14.46 6.15
C LYS A 53 5.52 -15.81 5.84
N LYS A 54 6.85 -15.86 5.94
CA LYS A 54 7.65 -17.09 5.73
C LYS A 54 7.25 -18.24 6.68
N ASP A 55 6.77 -17.93 7.88
CA ASP A 55 6.27 -18.88 8.88
C ASP A 55 4.78 -19.25 8.70
N ASN A 56 4.18 -18.86 7.56
CA ASN A 56 2.77 -19.01 7.22
C ASN A 56 1.78 -18.21 8.12
N THR A 57 2.27 -17.32 8.97
CA THR A 57 1.39 -16.39 9.70
C THR A 57 0.85 -15.33 8.75
N ARG A 58 -0.34 -14.82 9.08
CA ARG A 58 -1.05 -13.81 8.29
C ARG A 58 -1.12 -12.52 9.07
N GLU A 59 -0.81 -11.42 8.41
CA GLU A 59 -0.98 -10.08 8.95
C GLU A 59 -1.56 -9.14 7.88
N GLN A 60 -2.21 -8.06 8.31
CA GLN A 60 -2.62 -7.03 7.37
C GLN A 60 -1.40 -6.29 6.81
N TYR A 61 -1.50 -5.90 5.53
CA TYR A 61 -0.50 -5.04 4.91
C TYR A 61 -0.36 -3.73 5.70
N ASP A 62 0.87 -3.37 6.03
CA ASP A 62 1.19 -2.12 6.70
C ASP A 62 2.25 -1.37 5.91
N ARG A 63 1.83 -0.27 5.26
CA ARG A 63 2.71 0.63 4.50
C ARG A 63 3.95 1.05 5.30
N ARG A 64 3.80 1.32 6.61
CA ARG A 64 4.91 1.76 7.46
C ARG A 64 6.01 0.73 7.59
N LYS A 65 5.69 -0.57 7.50
CA LYS A 65 6.71 -1.63 7.51
C LYS A 65 7.57 -1.59 6.25
N VAL A 66 6.95 -1.38 5.09
CA VAL A 66 7.66 -1.22 3.81
C VAL A 66 8.51 0.03 3.82
N GLU A 67 7.93 1.17 4.21
CA GLU A 67 8.63 2.45 4.31
C GLU A 67 9.85 2.38 5.24
N ASN A 68 9.69 1.81 6.44
CA ASN A 68 10.79 1.60 7.39
C ASN A 68 11.91 0.72 6.81
N GLY A 69 11.56 -0.31 6.03
CA GLY A 69 12.52 -1.15 5.33
C GLY A 69 13.35 -0.37 4.32
N VAL A 70 12.69 0.45 3.50
CA VAL A 70 13.34 1.31 2.50
C VAL A 70 14.20 2.39 3.17
N VAL A 71 13.69 3.07 4.21
CA VAL A 71 14.45 4.08 4.99
C VAL A 71 15.72 3.49 5.58
N ARG A 72 15.64 2.30 6.20
CA ARG A 72 16.83 1.63 6.76
C ARG A 72 17.86 1.29 5.69
N ALA A 73 17.43 0.83 4.53
CA ALA A 73 18.31 0.53 3.40
C ALA A 73 19.01 1.80 2.89
N CYS A 74 18.29 2.92 2.82
CA CYS A 74 18.80 4.21 2.35
C CYS A 74 19.55 5.02 3.43
N TYR A 75 19.74 4.48 4.65
CA TYR A 75 20.40 5.22 5.73
C TYR A 75 21.81 5.68 5.35
N LYS A 76 22.11 6.97 5.55
CA LYS A 76 23.36 7.63 5.11
C LYS A 76 23.63 7.58 3.60
N ARG A 77 22.58 7.39 2.78
CA ARG A 77 22.68 7.55 1.33
C ARG A 77 22.12 8.92 0.91
N PRO A 78 22.59 9.51 -0.20
CA PRO A 78 22.08 10.79 -0.70
C PRO A 78 20.72 10.63 -1.39
N VAL A 79 19.76 10.04 -0.69
CA VAL A 79 18.39 9.79 -1.16
C VAL A 79 17.43 10.70 -0.40
N ALA A 80 16.68 11.52 -1.14
CA ALA A 80 15.73 12.44 -0.52
C ALA A 80 14.51 11.67 0.03
N THR A 81 13.94 12.16 1.13
CA THR A 81 12.72 11.58 1.72
C THR A 81 11.57 11.54 0.70
N ALA A 82 11.45 12.55 -0.16
CA ALA A 82 10.45 12.59 -1.23
C ALA A 82 10.61 11.44 -2.23
N ASP A 83 11.83 10.99 -2.52
CA ASP A 83 12.06 9.87 -3.44
C ASP A 83 11.77 8.54 -2.77
N ILE A 84 12.03 8.42 -1.46
CA ILE A 84 11.59 7.26 -0.66
C ILE A 84 10.06 7.13 -0.72
N GLN A 85 9.32 8.21 -0.54
CA GLN A 85 7.85 8.18 -0.61
C GLN A 85 7.36 7.72 -1.99
N LYS A 86 7.94 8.26 -3.08
CA LYS A 86 7.61 7.82 -4.44
C LYS A 86 7.89 6.33 -4.67
N VAL A 87 9.00 5.82 -4.11
CA VAL A 87 9.33 4.39 -4.18
C VAL A 87 8.27 3.57 -3.47
N VAL A 88 7.88 3.95 -2.25
CA VAL A 88 6.83 3.25 -1.49
C VAL A 88 5.49 3.29 -2.23
N ASP A 89 5.13 4.43 -2.82
CA ASP A 89 3.90 4.56 -3.63
C ASP A 89 3.90 3.62 -4.85
N ARG A 90 5.04 3.50 -5.54
CA ARG A 90 5.18 2.57 -6.67
C ARG A 90 5.10 1.12 -6.24
N ILE A 91 5.71 0.77 -5.10
CA ILE A 91 5.61 -0.58 -4.53
C ILE A 91 4.15 -0.90 -4.22
N GLU A 92 3.43 0.01 -3.57
CA GLU A 92 2.00 -0.17 -3.28
C GLU A 92 1.19 -0.34 -4.56
N THR A 93 1.43 0.50 -5.56
CA THR A 93 0.74 0.39 -6.85
C THR A 93 0.95 -0.99 -7.49
N LYS A 94 2.19 -1.51 -7.48
CA LYS A 94 2.50 -2.86 -7.99
C LYS A 94 1.77 -3.95 -7.21
N VAL A 95 1.84 -3.87 -5.88
CA VAL A 95 1.28 -4.89 -4.98
C VAL A 95 -0.26 -4.93 -5.07
N PHE A 96 -0.92 -3.77 -5.04
CA PHE A 96 -2.38 -3.69 -5.13
C PHE A 96 -2.93 -3.95 -6.54
N SER A 97 -2.12 -3.76 -7.59
CA SER A 97 -2.53 -4.10 -8.97
C SER A 97 -2.65 -5.60 -9.23
N LEU A 98 -2.18 -6.44 -8.31
CA LEU A 98 -2.37 -7.90 -8.40
C LEU A 98 -3.81 -8.32 -8.14
N GLU A 99 -4.63 -7.44 -7.56
CA GLU A 99 -6.06 -7.68 -7.21
C GLU A 99 -6.29 -8.93 -6.34
N GLU A 100 -5.23 -9.40 -5.68
CA GLU A 100 -5.29 -10.53 -4.76
C GLU A 100 -5.59 -10.08 -3.34
N LYS A 101 -6.33 -10.89 -2.59
CA LYS A 101 -6.66 -10.63 -1.18
C LYS A 101 -5.54 -11.05 -0.23
N GLU A 102 -4.75 -12.03 -0.63
CA GLU A 102 -3.62 -12.54 0.14
C GLU A 102 -2.39 -12.66 -0.77
N ILE A 103 -1.24 -12.16 -0.34
CA ILE A 103 0.02 -12.27 -1.05
C ILE A 103 1.14 -12.74 -0.13
N PRO A 104 2.10 -13.53 -0.62
CA PRO A 104 3.32 -13.83 0.13
C PRO A 104 4.15 -12.58 0.38
N SER A 105 4.80 -12.49 1.54
CA SER A 105 5.74 -11.40 1.85
C SER A 105 6.91 -11.30 0.86
N SER A 106 7.23 -12.41 0.16
CA SER A 106 8.22 -12.44 -0.92
C SER A 106 7.86 -11.51 -2.08
N VAL A 107 6.59 -11.41 -2.45
CA VAL A 107 6.13 -10.51 -3.52
C VAL A 107 6.43 -9.04 -3.18
N ILE A 108 6.18 -8.66 -1.92
CA ILE A 108 6.50 -7.30 -1.46
C ILE A 108 8.02 -7.09 -1.45
N GLY A 109 8.77 -8.07 -0.96
CA GLY A 109 10.23 -7.99 -0.91
C GLY A 109 10.87 -7.85 -2.29
N GLU A 110 10.43 -8.60 -3.27
CA GLU A 110 10.91 -8.46 -4.66
C GLU A 110 10.53 -7.08 -5.24
N ALA A 111 9.31 -6.59 -4.99
CA ALA A 111 8.91 -5.26 -5.42
C ALA A 111 9.78 -4.15 -4.80
N VAL A 112 10.16 -4.29 -3.51
CA VAL A 112 11.09 -3.38 -2.84
C VAL A 112 12.48 -3.45 -3.48
N MET A 113 12.98 -4.64 -3.76
CA MET A 113 14.29 -4.84 -4.38
C MET A 113 14.37 -4.23 -5.77
N ASP A 114 13.34 -4.42 -6.60
CA ASP A 114 13.27 -3.81 -7.94
C ASP A 114 13.37 -2.28 -7.87
N GLU A 115 12.60 -1.65 -6.97
CA GLU A 115 12.60 -0.21 -6.81
C GLU A 115 13.91 0.33 -6.23
N LEU A 116 14.50 -0.37 -5.25
CA LEU A 116 15.79 0.01 -4.68
C LEU A 116 16.93 -0.11 -5.70
N LYS A 117 16.90 -1.12 -6.58
CA LYS A 117 17.91 -1.30 -7.63
C LYS A 117 17.95 -0.11 -8.58
N ALA A 118 16.80 0.51 -8.85
CA ALA A 118 16.70 1.70 -9.68
C ALA A 118 17.05 3.00 -8.92
N LEU A 119 16.86 3.01 -7.59
CA LEU A 119 17.05 4.19 -6.75
C LEU A 119 18.50 4.36 -6.30
N ASP A 120 19.09 3.33 -5.70
CA ASP A 120 20.45 3.34 -5.14
C ASP A 120 20.99 1.91 -4.96
N GLU A 121 22.07 1.59 -5.66
CA GLU A 121 22.64 0.24 -5.67
C GLU A 121 23.13 -0.22 -4.28
N VAL A 122 23.63 0.68 -3.45
CA VAL A 122 24.07 0.34 -2.08
C VAL A 122 22.87 0.05 -1.19
N ALA A 123 21.79 0.82 -1.31
CA ALA A 123 20.54 0.55 -0.60
C ALA A 123 19.94 -0.80 -1.02
N TYR A 124 19.98 -1.13 -2.31
CA TYR A 124 19.60 -2.45 -2.81
C TYR A 124 20.39 -3.57 -2.13
N VAL A 125 21.72 -3.49 -2.13
CA VAL A 125 22.61 -4.50 -1.52
C VAL A 125 22.32 -4.68 -0.04
N ARG A 126 22.11 -3.59 0.70
CA ARG A 126 21.75 -3.63 2.12
C ARG A 126 20.41 -4.32 2.37
N PHE A 127 19.41 -3.99 1.58
CA PHE A 127 18.11 -4.63 1.71
C PHE A 127 18.19 -6.11 1.35
N ALA A 128 18.85 -6.45 0.24
CA ALA A 128 19.05 -7.82 -0.22
C ALA A 128 19.78 -8.67 0.82
N SER A 129 20.79 -8.12 1.50
CA SER A 129 21.57 -8.84 2.52
C SER A 129 20.73 -9.33 3.70
N VAL A 130 19.67 -8.58 4.04
CA VAL A 130 18.75 -8.98 5.13
C VAL A 130 17.59 -9.82 4.58
N TYR A 131 17.06 -9.42 3.42
CA TYR A 131 15.84 -10.04 2.87
C TYR A 131 16.08 -11.45 2.31
N ARG A 132 17.19 -11.67 1.58
CA ARG A 132 17.51 -12.96 0.93
C ARG A 132 18.16 -13.98 1.86
N GLU A 133 18.60 -13.57 3.07
CA GLU A 133 19.21 -14.48 4.05
C GLU A 133 20.30 -15.36 3.39
N PHE A 134 21.32 -14.72 2.79
CA PHE A 134 22.41 -15.44 2.13
C PHE A 134 23.08 -16.45 3.06
N LYS A 135 23.25 -17.68 2.58
CA LYS A 135 23.86 -18.77 3.37
C LYS A 135 25.37 -18.64 3.50
N ASP A 136 26.00 -18.04 2.49
CA ASP A 136 27.45 -17.89 2.40
C ASP A 136 27.83 -16.63 1.60
N VAL A 137 29.13 -16.31 1.62
CA VAL A 137 29.68 -15.14 0.92
C VAL A 137 29.64 -15.32 -0.60
N ASP A 138 29.74 -16.54 -1.11
CA ASP A 138 29.78 -16.81 -2.54
C ASP A 138 28.41 -16.49 -3.17
N THR A 139 27.31 -16.93 -2.55
CA THR A 139 25.94 -16.60 -2.98
C THR A 139 25.70 -15.08 -2.95
N PHE A 140 26.24 -14.39 -1.95
CA PHE A 140 26.17 -12.94 -1.89
C PHE A 140 26.97 -12.26 -3.00
N MET A 141 28.17 -12.75 -3.30
CA MET A 141 29.00 -12.25 -4.41
C MET A 141 28.37 -12.45 -5.78
N GLU A 142 27.64 -13.56 -5.99
CA GLU A 142 26.87 -13.77 -7.22
C GLU A 142 25.77 -12.72 -7.41
N GLU A 143 25.09 -12.33 -6.32
CA GLU A 143 24.09 -11.28 -6.37
C GLU A 143 24.70 -9.90 -6.69
N LEU A 144 25.88 -9.60 -6.13
CA LEU A 144 26.62 -8.37 -6.45
C LEU A 144 27.05 -8.33 -7.91
N LYS A 145 27.50 -9.44 -8.50
CA LYS A 145 27.87 -9.50 -9.92
C LYS A 145 26.71 -9.12 -10.83
N LYS A 146 25.47 -9.56 -10.53
CA LYS A 146 24.26 -9.19 -11.30
C LYS A 146 23.97 -7.67 -11.32
N ILE A 147 24.59 -6.90 -10.43
CA ILE A 147 24.47 -5.44 -10.39
C ILE A 147 25.59 -4.79 -11.21
N LEU A 148 26.77 -5.39 -11.15
CA LEU A 148 27.98 -4.87 -11.82
C LEU A 148 28.00 -5.17 -13.34
N ASP A 149 27.34 -6.24 -13.78
CA ASP A 149 27.28 -6.66 -15.19
C ASP A 149 26.19 -5.93 -16.00
N LYS A 150 25.98 -4.63 -15.69
CA LYS A 150 25.07 -3.72 -16.42
C LYS A 150 25.83 -2.89 -17.45
#